data_72f54b8e787f6d6ffd03702092129136
#
_entry.id   72f54b8e787f6d6ffd03702092129136
#
_cell.length_a   1.000
_cell.length_b   1.000
_cell.length_c   1.000
_cell.angle_alpha   90.00
_cell.angle_beta   90.00
_cell.angle_gamma   90.00
#
_symmetry.space_group_name_H-M   'P 1'
#
loop_
_entity.id
_entity.type
_entity.pdbx_description
1 polymer ?
#
loop_
_entity_poly.entity_id
_entity_poly.type
_entity_poly.pdbx_seq_one_letter_code
_entity_poly.pdbx_strand_id
1 'polypeptide(L)'
;MSLKNKLKEAYSQKVTNPKGYDSFKGKSEVTKTHYYLFRSLKLTGFVALGIVGVFALTVGGMALAASMQFDEHAAESVKKVRFSMYDTNLIESETFKYLNSIEYTSQKESNIISEDFVTYVNKFAENTYKGFDKADNFAYSPLMLYTQMDLISLAVSNDEAMNEINTALGTDDAIMRGENVLKAMLNNSFANKEEKSTVQTKNAVFYDPYRANSGINPTFLEELTKRHAEAYNLSYDTDISYILKWIDESVNENGFLTEKDLDIDELTFISFVSSLYFDNTWQSKYCAEDTKEKDFHLANGEIVKTKFMNHVIGTEYEDFTKYVSIKDYYKNGYYVQYYVPKSLEDNIFDLLPENFLTKKPDQEMDYHAVSLSMPKFEIECKNDISEVVQGAGIKEIYNRDGNCLLNAIENPSYSYSYVKHTKQKTTVSFDEDGTVVKSVTFSIGNGAKAAPNGFDIDLDQPFVYCIKDRSGLPLVLGAITNPLQ
;
A
#
# COMPACT_ATOMS: atom_id res chain seq x y z
N MET A 1 1.82 42.15 32.15
CA MET A 1 3.06 41.52 31.65
C MET A 1 2.70 40.47 30.61
N SER A 2 3.20 40.62 29.39
CA SER A 2 2.81 39.67 28.32
C SER A 2 3.41 38.32 28.59
N LEU A 3 2.73 37.25 28.15
CA LEU A 3 3.18 35.84 28.25
C LEU A 3 4.63 35.68 27.73
N LYS A 4 4.98 36.46 26.70
CA LYS A 4 6.31 36.54 26.11
C LYS A 4 7.40 36.99 27.11
N ASN A 5 7.07 37.93 28.01
CA ASN A 5 8.00 38.43 29.02
C ASN A 5 8.16 37.42 30.17
N LYS A 6 7.08 36.74 30.58
CA LYS A 6 7.16 35.68 31.60
C LYS A 6 7.94 34.46 31.10
N LEU A 7 7.82 34.09 29.83
CA LEU A 7 8.61 33.05 29.22
C LEU A 7 10.09 33.42 29.09
N LYS A 8 10.38 34.70 28.76
CA LYS A 8 11.74 35.20 28.66
C LYS A 8 12.45 35.24 30.01
N GLU A 9 11.73 35.56 31.08
CA GLU A 9 12.23 35.63 32.46
C GLU A 9 12.46 34.24 33.06
N ALA A 10 11.51 33.31 32.85
CA ALA A 10 11.66 31.89 33.22
C ALA A 10 12.80 31.19 32.44
N TYR A 11 13.04 31.64 31.22
CA TYR A 11 14.11 31.16 30.36
C TYR A 11 15.49 31.64 30.80
N SER A 12 15.62 32.92 31.20
CA SER A 12 16.89 33.50 31.68
C SER A 12 17.36 32.93 33.01
N GLN A 13 16.45 32.55 33.92
CA GLN A 13 16.79 31.99 35.22
C GLN A 13 17.29 30.52 35.13
N LYS A 14 16.93 29.76 34.08
CA LYS A 14 17.36 28.34 33.90
C LYS A 14 18.68 28.18 33.16
N VAL A 15 19.26 29.24 32.61
CA VAL A 15 20.47 29.18 31.78
C VAL A 15 21.76 29.06 32.58
N THR A 16 21.74 29.20 33.94
CA THR A 16 22.93 29.35 34.74
C THR A 16 23.65 28.07 35.17
N ASN A 17 23.04 26.87 34.97
CA ASN A 17 23.76 25.62 35.29
C ASN A 17 23.24 24.40 34.48
N PRO A 18 23.84 24.11 33.31
CA PRO A 18 23.31 23.11 32.39
C PRO A 18 23.87 21.69 32.67
N LYS A 19 23.38 21.01 33.70
CA LYS A 19 23.69 19.58 33.85
C LYS A 19 23.22 18.81 32.59
N GLY A 20 24.15 18.25 31.84
CA GLY A 20 23.91 17.45 30.67
C GLY A 20 24.11 18.17 29.30
N TYR A 21 24.42 19.47 29.31
CA TYR A 21 24.72 20.20 28.08
C TYR A 21 25.97 19.69 27.37
N ASP A 22 27.02 19.37 28.15
CA ASP A 22 28.31 18.92 27.60
C ASP A 22 28.24 17.52 26.95
N SER A 23 27.28 16.68 27.37
CA SER A 23 27.05 15.39 26.75
C SER A 23 26.32 15.51 25.39
N PHE A 24 25.69 16.67 25.13
CA PHE A 24 25.01 16.97 23.86
C PHE A 24 25.88 17.72 22.86
N LYS A 25 26.90 18.42 23.34
CA LYS A 25 27.76 19.33 22.57
C LYS A 25 28.58 18.66 21.45
N GLY A 26 28.62 17.37 21.36
CA GLY A 26 29.39 16.64 20.34
C GLY A 26 28.58 15.97 19.23
N LYS A 27 27.25 16.12 19.23
CA LYS A 27 26.37 15.33 18.35
C LYS A 27 25.63 16.10 17.26
N SER A 28 25.59 17.40 17.32
CA SER A 28 24.99 18.30 16.28
C SER A 28 25.34 19.75 16.61
N GLU A 29 25.16 20.68 15.68
CA GLU A 29 25.24 22.13 15.89
C GLU A 29 24.13 22.70 16.78
N VAL A 30 23.72 21.96 17.79
CA VAL A 30 22.65 22.35 18.72
C VAL A 30 23.16 23.45 19.63
N THR A 31 22.58 24.64 19.50
CA THR A 31 22.90 25.76 20.39
C THR A 31 22.41 25.46 21.80
N LYS A 32 23.04 26.10 22.80
CA LYS A 32 22.64 26.03 24.21
C LYS A 32 21.14 26.35 24.39
N THR A 33 20.61 27.17 23.53
CA THR A 33 19.18 27.59 23.44
C THR A 33 18.28 26.42 23.07
N HIS A 34 18.64 25.63 22.07
CA HIS A 34 17.88 24.45 21.61
C HIS A 34 17.86 23.34 22.68
N TYR A 35 18.97 23.08 23.36
CA TYR A 35 19.04 22.10 24.42
C TYR A 35 18.06 22.40 25.57
N TYR A 36 17.94 23.66 26.00
CA TYR A 36 17.03 24.04 27.07
C TYR A 36 15.57 24.06 26.65
N LEU A 37 15.28 24.41 25.40
CA LEU A 37 13.95 24.32 24.84
C LEU A 37 13.46 22.85 24.88
N PHE A 38 14.30 21.93 24.46
CA PHE A 38 14.01 20.48 24.44
C PHE A 38 13.78 19.91 25.85
N ARG A 39 14.58 20.36 26.83
CA ARG A 39 14.46 19.88 28.20
C ARG A 39 13.24 20.45 28.94
N SER A 40 12.85 21.68 28.65
CA SER A 40 11.66 22.30 29.24
C SER A 40 10.38 21.64 28.69
N LEU A 41 10.35 21.23 27.44
CA LEU A 41 9.24 20.49 26.84
C LEU A 41 9.06 19.08 27.44
N LYS A 42 10.15 18.39 27.81
CA LYS A 42 10.10 17.07 28.49
C LYS A 42 9.69 17.14 29.97
N LEU A 43 9.92 18.27 30.65
CA LEU A 43 9.73 18.37 32.10
C LEU A 43 8.35 18.90 32.53
N THR A 44 7.58 19.51 31.63
CA THR A 44 6.34 20.23 31.98
C THR A 44 5.06 19.51 31.59
N GLY A 45 5.11 18.27 31.12
CA GLY A 45 3.91 17.46 30.89
C GLY A 45 2.81 18.15 30.05
N PHE A 46 1.62 17.63 30.10
CA PHE A 46 0.46 18.05 29.31
C PHE A 46 0.08 19.54 29.35
N VAL A 47 0.48 20.28 30.38
CA VAL A 47 0.18 21.72 30.51
C VAL A 47 1.00 22.57 29.52
N ALA A 48 2.24 22.18 29.22
CA ALA A 48 3.06 22.86 28.23
C ALA A 48 2.58 22.61 26.80
N LEU A 49 2.03 21.45 26.50
CA LEU A 49 1.40 21.12 25.22
C LEU A 49 0.16 22.00 24.95
N GLY A 50 -0.67 22.27 25.97
CA GLY A 50 -1.81 23.17 25.83
C GLY A 50 -1.38 24.61 25.54
N ILE A 51 -0.35 25.13 26.22
CA ILE A 51 0.15 26.47 26.03
C ILE A 51 0.88 26.63 24.68
N VAL A 52 1.64 25.65 24.26
CA VAL A 52 2.31 25.60 22.93
C VAL A 52 1.26 25.47 21.84
N GLY A 53 0.20 24.68 22.05
CA GLY A 53 -0.92 24.55 21.13
C GLY A 53 -1.66 25.89 20.90
N VAL A 54 -1.96 26.63 21.97
CA VAL A 54 -2.62 27.96 21.89
C VAL A 54 -1.70 29.01 21.26
N PHE A 55 -0.40 28.96 21.53
CA PHE A 55 0.57 29.90 20.95
C PHE A 55 0.80 29.67 19.46
N ALA A 56 0.72 28.40 19.03
CA ALA A 56 0.91 28.01 17.65
C ALA A 56 -0.31 28.37 16.77
N LEU A 57 -1.54 28.33 17.33
CA LEU A 57 -2.76 28.80 16.64
C LEU A 57 -2.74 30.26 16.34
N THR A 58 -2.06 31.06 17.16
CA THR A 58 -2.05 32.54 17.02
C THR A 58 -0.90 33.10 16.19
N VAL A 59 0.18 32.33 15.90
CA VAL A 59 1.41 32.89 15.31
C VAL A 59 2.03 31.99 14.21
N GLY A 60 1.33 31.00 13.70
CA GLY A 60 1.90 30.11 12.68
C GLY A 60 3.01 29.14 13.18
N GLY A 61 3.23 29.09 14.51
CA GLY A 61 4.28 28.28 15.13
C GLY A 61 3.92 26.79 15.29
N MET A 62 2.65 26.39 15.03
CA MET A 62 2.23 24.99 15.12
C MET A 62 2.86 24.10 14.06
N ALA A 63 3.06 24.64 12.86
CA ALA A 63 3.72 23.91 11.78
C ALA A 63 5.15 23.53 12.15
N LEU A 64 5.86 24.39 12.91
CA LEU A 64 7.25 24.12 13.32
C LEU A 64 7.36 23.12 14.47
N ALA A 65 6.46 23.17 15.46
CA ALA A 65 6.47 22.26 16.61
C ALA A 65 5.92 20.87 16.23
N ALA A 66 4.88 20.79 15.41
CA ALA A 66 4.36 19.55 14.87
C ALA A 66 5.36 18.88 13.91
N SER A 67 6.05 19.67 13.07
CA SER A 67 7.09 19.13 12.17
C SER A 67 8.30 18.58 12.92
N MET A 68 8.70 19.19 14.05
CA MET A 68 9.81 18.66 14.87
C MET A 68 9.45 17.37 15.64
N GLN A 69 8.19 17.19 16.04
CA GLN A 69 7.72 15.92 16.65
C GLN A 69 7.48 14.84 15.61
N PHE A 70 6.98 15.18 14.43
CA PHE A 70 6.82 14.23 13.32
C PHE A 70 8.17 13.76 12.78
N ASP A 71 9.18 14.62 12.65
CA ASP A 71 10.49 14.25 12.11
C ASP A 71 11.26 13.28 13.03
N GLU A 72 11.14 13.39 14.36
CA GLU A 72 11.84 12.48 15.28
C GLU A 72 11.17 11.09 15.36
N HIS A 73 9.82 11.02 15.29
CA HIS A 73 9.09 9.75 15.26
C HIS A 73 9.07 9.12 13.87
N ALA A 74 8.96 9.90 12.82
CA ALA A 74 9.09 9.41 11.45
C ALA A 74 10.52 8.94 11.15
N ALA A 75 11.54 9.68 11.58
CA ALA A 75 12.93 9.26 11.44
C ALA A 75 13.30 8.06 12.33
N GLU A 76 12.68 7.88 13.51
CA GLU A 76 12.86 6.67 14.33
C GLU A 76 12.08 5.47 13.78
N SER A 77 10.87 5.68 13.24
CA SER A 77 10.12 4.60 12.59
C SER A 77 10.75 4.20 11.26
N VAL A 78 11.21 5.15 10.46
CA VAL A 78 11.99 4.91 9.23
C VAL A 78 13.34 4.27 9.56
N LYS A 79 14.04 4.69 10.63
CA LYS A 79 15.24 3.97 11.13
C LYS A 79 14.93 2.57 11.63
N LYS A 80 13.78 2.33 12.28
CA LYS A 80 13.41 0.97 12.75
C LYS A 80 12.97 0.07 11.60
N VAL A 81 12.29 0.57 10.61
CA VAL A 81 12.02 -0.18 9.37
C VAL A 81 13.35 -0.49 8.65
N ARG A 82 14.28 0.45 8.60
CA ARG A 82 15.63 0.23 8.07
C ARG A 82 16.44 -0.78 8.91
N PHE A 83 16.34 -0.73 10.25
CA PHE A 83 17.08 -1.64 11.14
C PHE A 83 16.50 -3.06 11.15
N SER A 84 15.21 -3.28 10.96
CA SER A 84 14.65 -4.64 10.83
C SER A 84 15.06 -5.33 9.53
N MET A 85 15.36 -4.58 8.47
CA MET A 85 15.89 -5.15 7.22
C MET A 85 17.39 -5.43 7.26
N TYR A 86 18.18 -4.70 8.08
CA TYR A 86 19.64 -4.82 8.12
C TYR A 86 20.20 -5.50 9.36
N ASP A 87 19.37 -5.79 10.37
CA ASP A 87 19.80 -6.50 11.59
C ASP A 87 19.62 -8.03 11.48
N THR A 88 19.27 -8.50 10.32
CA THR A 88 19.41 -9.90 10.00
C THR A 88 20.86 -10.13 9.58
N ASN A 89 21.46 -11.19 10.10
CA ASN A 89 22.71 -11.80 9.62
C ASN A 89 22.52 -12.32 8.17
N LEU A 90 22.19 -11.42 7.23
CA LEU A 90 22.39 -11.64 5.81
C LEU A 90 23.91 -11.68 5.66
N ILE A 91 24.47 -12.88 5.74
CA ILE A 91 25.81 -13.14 5.27
C ILE A 91 25.73 -12.80 3.80
N GLU A 92 26.36 -11.68 3.37
CA GLU A 92 26.55 -11.42 1.95
C GLU A 92 27.23 -12.68 1.39
N SER A 93 26.54 -13.36 0.50
CA SER A 93 27.20 -14.38 -0.32
C SER A 93 28.17 -13.66 -1.25
N GLU A 94 29.15 -14.36 -1.82
CA GLU A 94 30.05 -13.74 -2.80
C GLU A 94 29.29 -13.17 -4.00
N THR A 95 28.08 -13.65 -4.25
CA THR A 95 27.21 -13.33 -5.39
C THR A 95 26.05 -12.40 -5.03
N PHE A 96 25.48 -12.50 -3.81
CA PHE A 96 24.40 -11.62 -3.39
C PHE A 96 24.92 -10.25 -2.95
N LYS A 97 24.59 -9.21 -3.70
CA LYS A 97 25.02 -7.82 -3.44
C LYS A 97 23.88 -6.84 -3.70
N TYR A 98 23.71 -5.93 -2.74
CA TYR A 98 22.85 -4.76 -2.91
C TYR A 98 23.53 -3.74 -3.84
N LEU A 99 22.83 -3.30 -4.89
CA LEU A 99 23.42 -2.49 -5.96
C LEU A 99 23.13 -1.00 -5.81
N ASN A 100 22.03 -0.61 -5.18
CA ASN A 100 21.65 0.78 -5.01
C ASN A 100 21.38 1.13 -3.56
N SER A 101 21.75 2.36 -3.16
CA SER A 101 21.39 2.91 -1.86
C SER A 101 20.12 3.76 -2.00
N ILE A 102 18.99 3.23 -1.52
CA ILE A 102 17.77 4.03 -1.39
C ILE A 102 17.89 4.80 -0.09
N GLU A 103 18.17 6.11 -0.20
CA GLU A 103 18.08 7.00 0.95
C GLU A 103 16.62 7.39 1.17
N TYR A 104 16.03 6.91 2.27
CA TYR A 104 14.76 7.39 2.76
C TYR A 104 14.96 8.78 3.37
N THR A 105 15.23 9.77 2.53
CA THR A 105 15.18 11.17 2.97
C THR A 105 13.72 11.54 3.15
N SER A 106 13.37 11.96 4.37
CA SER A 106 12.11 12.66 4.64
C SER A 106 12.14 14.02 3.92
N GLN A 107 12.03 14.03 2.61
CA GLN A 107 11.84 15.27 1.87
C GLN A 107 10.41 15.75 2.16
N LYS A 108 10.32 16.93 2.74
CA LYS A 108 9.09 17.69 3.00
C LYS A 108 8.45 18.25 1.72
N GLU A 109 8.71 17.69 0.57
CA GLU A 109 7.96 18.02 -0.62
C GLU A 109 6.62 17.29 -0.54
N SER A 110 5.57 18.02 -0.86
CA SER A 110 4.20 17.53 -0.91
C SER A 110 4.14 16.17 -1.64
N ASN A 111 3.93 15.09 -0.90
CA ASN A 111 3.70 13.76 -1.46
C ASN A 111 2.31 13.66 -2.12
N ILE A 112 1.81 14.78 -2.66
CA ILE A 112 0.54 14.81 -3.37
C ILE A 112 0.70 14.08 -4.69
N ILE A 113 -0.06 13.02 -4.83
CA ILE A 113 -0.19 12.24 -6.06
C ILE A 113 -1.09 13.02 -7.02
N SER A 114 -0.76 13.05 -8.31
CA SER A 114 -1.60 13.75 -9.29
C SER A 114 -2.93 13.02 -9.50
N GLU A 115 -4.01 13.78 -9.70
CA GLU A 115 -5.35 13.24 -10.00
C GLU A 115 -5.34 12.39 -11.29
N ASP A 116 -4.55 12.79 -12.28
CA ASP A 116 -4.38 12.03 -13.51
C ASP A 116 -3.79 10.66 -13.25
N PHE A 117 -2.75 10.58 -12.40
CA PHE A 117 -2.14 9.30 -12.04
C PHE A 117 -3.13 8.40 -11.30
N VAL A 118 -3.90 8.94 -10.35
CA VAL A 118 -4.97 8.18 -9.67
C VAL A 118 -5.98 7.64 -10.70
N THR A 119 -6.35 8.46 -11.67
CA THR A 119 -7.25 8.06 -12.76
C THR A 119 -6.65 6.95 -13.62
N TYR A 120 -5.37 7.04 -13.98
CA TYR A 120 -4.69 6.01 -14.78
C TYR A 120 -4.62 4.67 -14.04
N VAL A 121 -4.25 4.67 -12.76
CA VAL A 121 -4.18 3.43 -11.96
C VAL A 121 -5.58 2.81 -11.79
N ASN A 122 -6.62 3.62 -11.56
CA ASN A 122 -8.00 3.09 -11.50
C ASN A 122 -8.45 2.49 -12.85
N LYS A 123 -8.17 3.15 -13.97
CA LYS A 123 -8.47 2.60 -15.31
C LYS A 123 -7.70 1.31 -15.61
N PHE A 124 -6.43 1.26 -15.21
CA PHE A 124 -5.64 0.04 -15.31
C PHE A 124 -6.25 -1.09 -14.47
N ALA A 125 -6.70 -0.79 -13.24
CA ALA A 125 -7.42 -1.73 -12.39
C ALA A 125 -8.72 -2.23 -13.04
N GLU A 126 -9.51 -1.35 -13.64
CA GLU A 126 -10.74 -1.69 -14.38
C GLU A 126 -10.44 -2.63 -15.58
N ASN A 127 -9.37 -2.35 -16.31
CA ASN A 127 -8.98 -3.18 -17.46
C ASN A 127 -8.48 -4.56 -17.06
N THR A 128 -7.64 -4.63 -16.01
CA THR A 128 -7.13 -5.90 -15.49
C THR A 128 -8.23 -6.71 -14.79
N TYR A 129 -9.16 -6.06 -14.09
CA TYR A 129 -10.33 -6.72 -13.49
C TYR A 129 -11.13 -7.58 -14.48
N LYS A 130 -11.22 -7.17 -15.75
CA LYS A 130 -11.95 -7.91 -16.79
C LYS A 130 -11.37 -9.30 -17.06
N GLY A 131 -10.08 -9.49 -16.83
CA GLY A 131 -9.38 -10.74 -17.10
C GLY A 131 -9.52 -11.81 -16.01
N PHE A 132 -10.06 -11.48 -14.83
CA PHE A 132 -10.27 -12.48 -13.78
C PHE A 132 -11.55 -13.29 -14.00
N ASP A 133 -11.51 -14.57 -13.64
CA ASP A 133 -12.70 -15.42 -13.58
C ASP A 133 -13.63 -14.90 -12.46
N LYS A 134 -14.92 -14.81 -12.76
CA LYS A 134 -15.96 -14.35 -11.84
C LYS A 134 -16.72 -15.50 -11.17
N ALA A 135 -16.35 -16.74 -11.47
CA ALA A 135 -16.93 -17.91 -10.82
C ALA A 135 -16.35 -18.14 -9.42
N ASP A 136 -15.09 -17.77 -9.21
CA ASP A 136 -14.35 -17.97 -7.96
C ASP A 136 -14.05 -16.65 -7.25
N ASN A 137 -13.70 -16.74 -5.96
CA ASN A 137 -13.13 -15.63 -5.24
C ASN A 137 -11.81 -15.21 -5.89
N PHE A 138 -11.57 -13.92 -6.00
CA PHE A 138 -10.26 -13.42 -6.38
C PHE A 138 -9.90 -12.14 -5.62
N ALA A 139 -8.60 -11.92 -5.47
CA ALA A 139 -8.03 -10.67 -4.98
C ALA A 139 -6.66 -10.45 -5.62
N TYR A 140 -6.37 -9.21 -5.97
CA TYR A 140 -5.07 -8.80 -6.46
C TYR A 140 -4.79 -7.35 -6.09
N SER A 141 -3.52 -6.93 -6.22
CA SER A 141 -3.12 -5.53 -6.01
C SER A 141 -2.92 -4.81 -7.34
N PRO A 142 -3.88 -3.96 -7.76
CA PRO A 142 -3.72 -3.18 -8.99
C PRO A 142 -2.54 -2.21 -8.92
N LEU A 143 -2.33 -1.54 -7.77
CA LEU A 143 -1.22 -0.61 -7.60
C LEU A 143 0.13 -1.31 -7.75
N MET A 144 0.31 -2.48 -7.13
CA MET A 144 1.57 -3.21 -7.25
C MET A 144 1.80 -3.74 -8.66
N LEU A 145 0.73 -4.18 -9.34
CA LEU A 145 0.81 -4.61 -10.73
C LEU A 145 1.17 -3.44 -11.66
N TYR A 146 0.52 -2.29 -11.49
CA TYR A 146 0.85 -1.05 -12.22
C TYR A 146 2.31 -0.66 -12.04
N THR A 147 2.77 -0.65 -10.78
CA THR A 147 4.16 -0.32 -10.44
C THR A 147 5.14 -1.31 -11.05
N GLN A 148 4.82 -2.60 -11.04
CA GLN A 148 5.65 -3.62 -11.66
C GLN A 148 5.76 -3.43 -13.18
N MET A 149 4.66 -3.07 -13.87
CA MET A 149 4.68 -2.75 -15.30
C MET A 149 5.50 -1.48 -15.58
N ASP A 150 5.44 -0.46 -14.70
CA ASP A 150 6.31 0.70 -14.81
C ASP A 150 7.80 0.33 -14.66
N LEU A 151 8.16 -0.53 -13.70
CA LEU A 151 9.54 -1.01 -13.55
C LEU A 151 10.00 -1.85 -14.76
N ILE A 152 9.15 -2.70 -15.30
CA ILE A 152 9.44 -3.48 -16.50
C ILE A 152 9.66 -2.54 -17.70
N SER A 153 8.87 -1.46 -17.81
CA SER A 153 9.03 -0.48 -18.90
C SER A 153 10.44 0.11 -18.99
N LEU A 154 11.14 0.24 -17.87
CA LEU A 154 12.52 0.73 -17.84
C LEU A 154 13.52 -0.24 -18.50
N ALA A 155 13.22 -1.54 -18.46
CA ALA A 155 14.01 -2.59 -19.08
C ALA A 155 13.68 -2.77 -20.58
N VAL A 156 12.54 -2.23 -21.04
CA VAL A 156 12.04 -2.46 -22.40
C VAL A 156 12.86 -1.74 -23.44
N SER A 157 13.29 -2.49 -24.46
CA SER A 157 14.07 -2.03 -25.61
C SER A 157 13.30 -2.07 -26.94
N ASN A 158 12.07 -2.58 -26.93
CA ASN A 158 11.21 -2.78 -28.08
C ASN A 158 10.10 -1.71 -28.09
N ASP A 159 9.98 -0.97 -29.20
CA ASP A 159 8.99 0.14 -29.32
C ASP A 159 7.55 -0.35 -29.22
N GLU A 160 7.22 -1.54 -29.74
CA GLU A 160 5.87 -2.11 -29.68
C GLU A 160 5.49 -2.43 -28.22
N ALA A 161 6.37 -3.11 -27.48
CA ALA A 161 6.19 -3.39 -26.06
C ALA A 161 6.06 -2.10 -25.24
N MET A 162 6.87 -1.07 -25.53
CA MET A 162 6.80 0.22 -24.85
C MET A 162 5.46 0.92 -25.12
N ASN A 163 4.97 0.90 -26.36
CA ASN A 163 3.69 1.50 -26.72
C ASN A 163 2.51 0.77 -26.05
N GLU A 164 2.56 -0.56 -25.97
CA GLU A 164 1.54 -1.35 -25.27
C GLU A 164 1.50 -0.99 -23.76
N ILE A 165 2.67 -0.93 -23.10
CA ILE A 165 2.76 -0.55 -21.68
C ILE A 165 2.27 0.87 -21.47
N ASN A 166 2.73 1.85 -22.25
CA ASN A 166 2.31 3.24 -22.12
C ASN A 166 0.80 3.41 -22.32
N THR A 167 0.22 2.69 -23.28
CA THR A 167 -1.21 2.70 -23.53
C THR A 167 -1.99 2.11 -22.35
N ALA A 168 -1.55 0.96 -21.82
CA ALA A 168 -2.19 0.30 -20.69
C ALA A 168 -2.07 1.11 -19.39
N LEU A 169 -0.90 1.74 -19.16
CA LEU A 169 -0.64 2.60 -17.99
C LEU A 169 -1.22 4.03 -18.15
N GLY A 170 -1.79 4.36 -19.31
CA GLY A 170 -2.53 5.60 -19.56
C GLY A 170 -1.69 6.82 -19.88
N THR A 171 -0.36 6.69 -19.99
CA THR A 171 0.55 7.81 -20.30
C THR A 171 1.89 7.33 -20.84
N ASP A 172 2.48 8.10 -21.74
CA ASP A 172 3.85 7.96 -22.25
C ASP A 172 4.86 8.85 -21.48
N ASP A 173 4.39 9.70 -20.57
CA ASP A 173 5.25 10.52 -19.71
C ASP A 173 5.86 9.66 -18.58
N ALA A 174 7.00 9.02 -18.88
CA ALA A 174 7.73 8.16 -17.95
C ALA A 174 8.27 8.91 -16.73
N ILE A 175 8.51 10.24 -16.83
CA ILE A 175 8.99 11.06 -15.71
C ILE A 175 7.84 11.28 -14.73
N MET A 176 6.70 11.78 -15.21
CA MET A 176 5.50 11.99 -14.39
C MET A 176 5.05 10.67 -13.74
N ARG A 177 5.08 9.57 -14.49
CA ARG A 177 4.73 8.24 -13.99
C ARG A 177 5.66 7.81 -12.85
N GLY A 178 6.98 7.91 -13.05
CA GLY A 178 7.98 7.55 -12.04
C GLY A 178 7.90 8.39 -10.76
N GLU A 179 7.70 9.71 -10.88
CA GLU A 179 7.50 10.59 -9.72
C GLU A 179 6.25 10.23 -8.91
N ASN A 180 5.14 9.88 -9.57
CA ASN A 180 3.92 9.50 -8.88
C ASN A 180 3.99 8.07 -8.31
N VAL A 181 4.69 7.15 -8.96
CA VAL A 181 5.02 5.83 -8.39
C VAL A 181 5.82 6.00 -7.10
N LEU A 182 6.88 6.83 -7.11
CA LEU A 182 7.64 7.14 -5.90
C LEU A 182 6.75 7.67 -4.78
N LYS A 183 5.90 8.66 -5.07
CA LYS A 183 4.96 9.23 -4.09
C LYS A 183 3.99 8.19 -3.56
N ALA A 184 3.48 7.32 -4.42
CA ALA A 184 2.58 6.23 -4.03
C ALA A 184 3.28 5.24 -3.09
N MET A 185 4.53 4.86 -3.38
CA MET A 185 5.32 3.99 -2.51
C MET A 185 5.59 4.63 -1.14
N LEU A 186 5.97 5.90 -1.11
CA LEU A 186 6.24 6.63 0.14
C LEU A 186 4.97 6.81 0.98
N ASN A 187 3.84 7.18 0.36
CA ASN A 187 2.57 7.36 1.06
C ASN A 187 2.01 6.05 1.63
N ASN A 188 2.32 4.92 0.99
CA ASN A 188 1.86 3.60 1.36
C ASN A 188 2.96 2.77 2.08
N SER A 189 3.86 3.45 2.82
CA SER A 189 4.92 2.79 3.59
C SER A 189 5.05 3.46 4.96
N PHE A 190 4.22 3.03 5.91
CA PHE A 190 4.23 3.51 7.29
C PHE A 190 3.76 2.45 8.28
N ALA A 191 4.12 2.64 9.55
CA ALA A 191 3.61 1.87 10.68
C ALA A 191 3.20 2.81 11.81
N ASN A 192 1.93 2.78 12.20
CA ASN A 192 1.40 3.52 13.34
C ASN A 192 0.99 2.53 14.45
N LYS A 193 1.80 2.45 15.49
CA LYS A 193 1.57 1.51 16.61
C LYS A 193 0.36 1.88 17.47
N GLU A 194 0.02 3.19 17.58
CA GLU A 194 -1.11 3.65 18.38
C GLU A 194 -2.44 3.29 17.71
N GLU A 195 -2.49 3.40 16.38
CA GLU A 195 -3.65 3.04 15.58
C GLU A 195 -3.67 1.57 15.17
N LYS A 196 -2.58 0.84 15.45
CA LYS A 196 -2.36 -0.53 14.97
C LYS A 196 -2.56 -0.64 13.46
N SER A 197 -1.93 0.25 12.73
CA SER A 197 -2.02 0.34 11.30
C SER A 197 -0.63 0.26 10.70
N THR A 198 -0.44 -0.67 9.78
CA THR A 198 0.79 -0.83 9.02
C THR A 198 0.45 -1.00 7.55
N VAL A 199 1.04 -0.17 6.71
CA VAL A 199 1.03 -0.37 5.26
C VAL A 199 2.48 -0.37 4.81
N GLN A 200 2.86 -1.33 4.00
CA GLN A 200 4.21 -1.44 3.46
C GLN A 200 4.13 -1.83 2.00
N THR A 201 4.66 -0.97 1.15
CA THR A 201 4.88 -1.26 -0.26
C THR A 201 6.36 -1.32 -0.54
N LYS A 202 6.81 -2.34 -1.27
CA LYS A 202 8.20 -2.51 -1.65
C LYS A 202 8.32 -3.03 -3.08
N ASN A 203 9.39 -2.62 -3.74
CA ASN A 203 9.78 -3.11 -5.05
C ASN A 203 11.24 -3.55 -5.02
N ALA A 204 11.54 -4.65 -5.68
CA ALA A 204 12.90 -5.12 -5.89
C ALA A 204 13.09 -5.69 -7.29
N VAL A 205 14.31 -5.55 -7.78
CA VAL A 205 14.81 -6.22 -8.99
C VAL A 205 15.97 -7.11 -8.58
N PHE A 206 15.88 -8.38 -8.89
CA PHE A 206 16.93 -9.37 -8.71
C PHE A 206 17.53 -9.70 -10.07
N TYR A 207 18.85 -9.57 -10.20
CA TYR A 207 19.56 -9.67 -11.45
C TYR A 207 20.73 -10.65 -11.35
N ASP A 208 20.80 -11.61 -12.26
CA ASP A 208 21.90 -12.56 -12.33
C ASP A 208 22.91 -12.16 -13.44
N PRO A 209 24.05 -11.55 -13.07
CA PRO A 209 25.04 -11.11 -14.06
C PRO A 209 25.73 -12.28 -14.77
N TYR A 210 25.73 -13.47 -14.18
CA TYR A 210 26.34 -14.65 -14.81
C TYR A 210 25.46 -15.18 -15.91
N ARG A 211 24.14 -15.32 -15.66
CA ARG A 211 23.17 -15.73 -16.67
C ARG A 211 22.95 -14.63 -17.72
N ALA A 212 22.98 -13.37 -17.32
CA ALA A 212 22.95 -12.23 -18.22
C ALA A 212 24.24 -12.11 -19.05
N ASN A 213 25.35 -12.74 -18.64
CA ASN A 213 26.68 -12.58 -19.21
C ASN A 213 27.10 -11.09 -19.36
N SER A 214 26.60 -10.23 -18.50
CA SER A 214 26.84 -8.79 -18.46
C SER A 214 26.38 -8.18 -17.14
N GLY A 215 26.93 -7.01 -16.80
CA GLY A 215 26.43 -6.19 -15.68
C GLY A 215 25.02 -5.62 -15.94
N ILE A 216 24.38 -5.18 -14.88
CA ILE A 216 23.15 -4.39 -14.97
C ILE A 216 23.45 -3.02 -15.58
N ASN A 217 22.57 -2.52 -16.45
CA ASN A 217 22.72 -1.21 -17.07
C ASN A 217 22.66 -0.09 -16.01
N PRO A 218 23.67 0.78 -15.91
CA PRO A 218 23.71 1.87 -14.92
C PRO A 218 22.51 2.84 -15.02
N THR A 219 22.02 3.14 -16.22
CA THR A 219 20.85 4.00 -16.43
C THR A 219 19.58 3.33 -15.90
N PHE A 220 19.41 2.03 -16.17
CA PHE A 220 18.29 1.26 -15.61
C PHE A 220 18.35 1.26 -14.08
N LEU A 221 19.51 1.03 -13.49
CA LEU A 221 19.71 1.05 -12.03
C LEU A 221 19.39 2.42 -11.41
N GLU A 222 19.77 3.52 -12.06
CA GLU A 222 19.41 4.88 -11.63
C GLU A 222 17.89 5.10 -11.65
N GLU A 223 17.20 4.67 -12.69
CA GLU A 223 15.76 4.79 -12.82
C GLU A 223 14.99 3.93 -11.78
N LEU A 224 15.49 2.74 -11.45
CA LEU A 224 14.97 1.94 -10.33
C LEU A 224 15.07 2.70 -9.01
N THR A 225 16.22 3.34 -8.76
CA THR A 225 16.46 4.12 -7.54
C THR A 225 15.47 5.28 -7.40
N LYS A 226 15.18 6.00 -8.49
CA LYS A 226 14.19 7.09 -8.54
C LYS A 226 12.77 6.63 -8.21
N ARG A 227 12.46 5.33 -8.38
CA ARG A 227 11.15 4.72 -8.10
C ARG A 227 11.10 3.94 -6.78
N HIS A 228 12.11 4.11 -5.92
CA HIS A 228 12.23 3.35 -4.67
C HIS A 228 12.23 1.82 -4.88
N ALA A 229 12.75 1.37 -6.00
CA ALA A 229 12.95 -0.05 -6.26
C ALA A 229 14.38 -0.46 -5.87
N GLU A 230 14.48 -1.42 -4.96
CA GLU A 230 15.75 -2.02 -4.56
C GLU A 230 16.30 -2.86 -5.70
N ALA A 231 17.62 -2.92 -5.86
CA ALA A 231 18.25 -3.76 -6.89
C ALA A 231 19.37 -4.62 -6.28
N TYR A 232 19.37 -5.89 -6.65
CA TYR A 232 20.31 -6.88 -6.13
C TYR A 232 20.94 -7.69 -7.26
N ASN A 233 22.26 -7.87 -7.20
CA ASN A 233 22.91 -8.96 -7.92
C ASN A 233 22.81 -10.24 -7.10
N LEU A 234 22.56 -11.35 -7.76
CA LEU A 234 22.57 -12.68 -7.14
C LEU A 234 22.84 -13.75 -8.20
N SER A 235 23.12 -14.97 -7.77
CA SER A 235 23.08 -16.16 -8.61
C SER A 235 21.80 -16.94 -8.35
N TYR A 236 20.96 -17.13 -9.36
CA TYR A 236 19.77 -17.97 -9.22
C TYR A 236 20.10 -19.45 -8.91
N ASP A 237 21.31 -19.89 -9.15
CA ASP A 237 21.72 -21.27 -8.83
C ASP A 237 21.96 -21.48 -7.32
N THR A 238 22.31 -20.42 -6.58
CA THR A 238 22.70 -20.52 -5.16
C THR A 238 21.90 -19.62 -4.22
N ASP A 239 21.31 -18.54 -4.72
CA ASP A 239 20.84 -17.42 -3.90
C ASP A 239 19.31 -17.24 -3.88
N ILE A 240 18.53 -18.17 -4.43
CA ILE A 240 17.04 -18.07 -4.46
C ILE A 240 16.45 -17.85 -3.06
N SER A 241 17.06 -18.45 -2.03
CA SER A 241 16.63 -18.27 -0.64
C SER A 241 16.62 -16.81 -0.18
N TYR A 242 17.45 -15.93 -0.74
CA TYR A 242 17.45 -14.50 -0.43
C TYR A 242 16.23 -13.79 -1.02
N ILE A 243 15.77 -14.20 -2.20
CA ILE A 243 14.53 -13.68 -2.82
C ILE A 243 13.34 -14.05 -1.93
N LEU A 244 13.25 -15.32 -1.53
CA LEU A 244 12.17 -15.80 -0.65
C LEU A 244 12.19 -15.06 0.69
N LYS A 245 13.36 -14.88 1.29
CA LYS A 245 13.51 -14.12 2.53
C LYS A 245 13.09 -12.65 2.36
N TRP A 246 13.48 -12.00 1.27
CA TRP A 246 13.06 -10.62 0.98
C TRP A 246 11.53 -10.53 0.86
N ILE A 247 10.90 -11.52 0.20
CA ILE A 247 9.45 -11.61 0.08
C ILE A 247 8.80 -11.77 1.46
N ASP A 248 9.24 -12.74 2.26
CA ASP A 248 8.73 -13.01 3.61
C ASP A 248 8.80 -11.75 4.50
N GLU A 249 9.93 -11.05 4.49
CA GLU A 249 10.11 -9.79 5.23
C GLU A 249 9.22 -8.67 4.69
N SER A 250 8.96 -8.64 3.38
CA SER A 250 8.17 -7.59 2.74
C SER A 250 6.67 -7.71 3.02
N VAL A 251 6.16 -8.92 3.28
CA VAL A 251 4.76 -9.20 3.62
C VAL A 251 4.58 -9.62 5.09
N ASN A 252 5.66 -9.59 5.88
CA ASN A 252 5.66 -9.96 7.30
C ASN A 252 5.09 -11.37 7.58
N GLU A 253 5.39 -12.33 6.70
CA GLU A 253 4.93 -13.72 6.80
C GLU A 253 6.02 -14.68 6.28
N ASN A 254 6.42 -15.67 7.11
CA ASN A 254 7.42 -16.65 6.73
C ASN A 254 6.82 -17.74 5.82
N GLY A 255 7.53 -18.07 4.75
CA GLY A 255 7.11 -19.10 3.81
C GLY A 255 5.94 -18.66 2.93
N PHE A 256 5.76 -17.35 2.71
CA PHE A 256 4.71 -16.80 1.87
C PHE A 256 4.75 -17.36 0.44
N LEU A 257 5.95 -17.47 -0.14
CA LEU A 257 6.19 -18.18 -1.39
C LEU A 257 7.24 -19.27 -1.21
N THR A 258 7.26 -20.22 -2.12
CA THR A 258 8.27 -21.29 -2.22
C THR A 258 9.10 -21.14 -3.51
N GLU A 259 10.24 -21.81 -3.62
CA GLU A 259 11.04 -21.82 -4.86
C GLU A 259 10.22 -22.24 -6.09
N LYS A 260 9.32 -23.22 -5.92
CA LYS A 260 8.43 -23.68 -6.99
C LYS A 260 7.49 -22.55 -7.48
N ASP A 261 7.12 -21.63 -6.60
CA ASP A 261 6.21 -20.53 -6.94
C ASP A 261 6.90 -19.46 -7.77
N LEU A 262 8.19 -19.24 -7.54
CA LEU A 262 9.00 -18.34 -8.34
C LEU A 262 9.19 -18.82 -9.78
N ASP A 263 9.17 -20.14 -10.01
CA ASP A 263 9.28 -20.76 -11.33
C ASP A 263 10.52 -20.28 -12.13
N ILE A 264 11.62 -20.15 -11.42
CA ILE A 264 12.91 -19.76 -11.98
C ILE A 264 13.50 -20.95 -12.74
N ASP A 265 13.92 -20.72 -13.98
CA ASP A 265 14.59 -21.70 -14.82
C ASP A 265 16.00 -21.24 -15.25
N GLU A 266 16.70 -22.04 -16.03
CA GLU A 266 18.07 -21.78 -16.48
C GLU A 266 18.21 -20.52 -17.34
N LEU A 267 17.12 -20.01 -17.92
CA LEU A 267 17.10 -18.83 -18.78
C LEU A 267 16.76 -17.55 -18.02
N THR A 268 16.28 -17.68 -16.77
CA THR A 268 15.89 -16.52 -15.95
C THR A 268 17.13 -15.74 -15.52
N PHE A 269 17.26 -14.51 -15.95
CA PHE A 269 18.36 -13.60 -15.59
C PHE A 269 17.93 -12.38 -14.78
N ILE A 270 16.63 -12.08 -14.76
CA ILE A 270 16.06 -10.93 -14.06
C ILE A 270 14.67 -11.30 -13.49
N SER A 271 14.40 -10.83 -12.29
CA SER A 271 13.07 -10.93 -11.64
C SER A 271 12.66 -9.59 -11.07
N PHE A 272 11.43 -9.17 -11.36
CA PHE A 272 10.79 -7.99 -10.80
C PHE A 272 9.82 -8.45 -9.71
N VAL A 273 9.94 -7.91 -8.51
CA VAL A 273 9.09 -8.28 -7.36
C VAL A 273 8.51 -7.01 -6.76
N SER A 274 7.18 -6.99 -6.66
CA SER A 274 6.43 -5.92 -6.01
C SER A 274 5.56 -6.51 -4.90
N SER A 275 5.58 -5.93 -3.71
CA SER A 275 4.87 -6.44 -2.54
C SER A 275 4.04 -5.37 -1.85
N LEU A 276 2.89 -5.77 -1.32
CA LEU A 276 2.02 -4.99 -0.46
C LEU A 276 1.73 -5.78 0.82
N TYR A 277 2.01 -5.18 1.95
CA TYR A 277 1.50 -5.58 3.26
C TYR A 277 0.55 -4.50 3.76
N PHE A 278 -0.66 -4.89 4.15
CA PHE A 278 -1.70 -4.00 4.63
C PHE A 278 -2.34 -4.60 5.89
N ASP A 279 -2.26 -3.88 6.99
CA ASP A 279 -2.82 -4.26 8.30
C ASP A 279 -3.41 -3.01 8.92
N ASN A 280 -4.74 -2.87 8.88
CA ASN A 280 -5.42 -1.67 9.31
C ASN A 280 -6.67 -1.98 10.14
N THR A 281 -6.84 -1.21 11.20
CA THR A 281 -7.98 -1.28 12.09
C THR A 281 -9.13 -0.39 11.59
N TRP A 282 -10.36 -0.89 11.64
CA TRP A 282 -11.54 -0.10 11.32
C TRP A 282 -11.62 1.20 12.11
N GLN A 283 -12.06 2.26 11.49
CA GLN A 283 -12.33 3.54 12.16
C GLN A 283 -13.40 3.35 13.23
N SER A 284 -14.43 2.61 12.90
CA SER A 284 -15.48 2.15 13.80
C SER A 284 -15.46 0.63 13.81
N LYS A 285 -15.10 0.03 14.94
CA LYS A 285 -14.96 -1.43 15.07
C LYS A 285 -16.30 -2.13 15.06
N TYR A 286 -16.32 -3.31 14.47
CA TYR A 286 -17.43 -4.25 14.64
C TYR A 286 -17.38 -4.88 16.03
N CYS A 287 -18.54 -5.14 16.62
CA CYS A 287 -18.65 -5.77 17.93
C CYS A 287 -18.79 -7.30 17.74
N ALA A 288 -17.92 -8.06 18.37
CA ALA A 288 -17.96 -9.53 18.24
C ALA A 288 -19.27 -10.16 18.73
N GLU A 289 -19.94 -9.51 19.70
CA GLU A 289 -21.26 -9.95 20.19
C GLU A 289 -22.38 -9.74 19.16
N ASP A 290 -22.19 -8.83 18.20
CA ASP A 290 -23.12 -8.55 17.11
C ASP A 290 -22.84 -9.40 15.86
N THR A 291 -21.75 -10.18 15.87
CA THR A 291 -21.44 -11.15 14.81
C THR A 291 -22.38 -12.34 14.92
N LYS A 292 -23.17 -12.60 13.86
CA LYS A 292 -24.21 -13.63 13.84
C LYS A 292 -24.09 -14.49 12.57
N GLU A 293 -24.50 -15.74 12.67
CA GLU A 293 -24.67 -16.60 11.52
C GLU A 293 -25.85 -16.11 10.67
N LYS A 294 -25.59 -15.88 9.37
CA LYS A 294 -26.58 -15.52 8.36
C LYS A 294 -26.39 -16.36 7.10
N ASP A 295 -27.38 -16.36 6.25
CA ASP A 295 -27.36 -16.96 4.93
C ASP A 295 -26.58 -16.07 3.95
N PHE A 296 -25.74 -16.67 3.10
CA PHE A 296 -25.10 -16.04 1.94
C PHE A 296 -25.55 -16.78 0.69
N HIS A 297 -26.06 -16.04 -0.29
CA HIS A 297 -26.67 -16.56 -1.51
C HIS A 297 -25.62 -16.64 -2.62
N LEU A 298 -25.20 -17.84 -3.00
CA LEU A 298 -24.26 -18.06 -4.08
C LEU A 298 -24.90 -17.78 -5.44
N ALA A 299 -24.09 -17.41 -6.44
CA ALA A 299 -24.54 -17.13 -7.79
C ALA A 299 -25.25 -18.35 -8.48
N ASN A 300 -24.97 -19.57 -8.03
CA ASN A 300 -25.62 -20.78 -8.53
C ASN A 300 -26.98 -21.08 -7.86
N GLY A 301 -27.44 -20.21 -6.95
CA GLY A 301 -28.68 -20.36 -6.18
C GLY A 301 -28.59 -21.19 -4.91
N GLU A 302 -27.41 -21.72 -4.60
CA GLU A 302 -27.16 -22.37 -3.31
C GLU A 302 -27.04 -21.32 -2.19
N ILE A 303 -27.34 -21.74 -0.96
CA ILE A 303 -27.23 -20.90 0.24
C ILE A 303 -26.22 -21.54 1.17
N VAL A 304 -25.24 -20.76 1.58
CA VAL A 304 -24.26 -21.16 2.60
C VAL A 304 -24.43 -20.30 3.86
N LYS A 305 -24.14 -20.89 5.02
CA LYS A 305 -24.19 -20.15 6.30
C LYS A 305 -22.79 -19.74 6.71
N THR A 306 -22.64 -18.45 7.00
CA THR A 306 -21.38 -17.89 7.50
C THR A 306 -21.61 -16.83 8.56
N LYS A 307 -20.55 -16.40 9.24
CA LYS A 307 -20.62 -15.36 10.26
C LYS A 307 -20.60 -13.99 9.61
N PHE A 308 -21.61 -13.18 9.94
CA PHE A 308 -21.71 -11.79 9.51
C PHE A 308 -21.41 -10.85 10.66
N MET A 309 -20.49 -9.96 10.47
CA MET A 309 -20.24 -8.81 11.33
C MET A 309 -21.26 -7.73 11.03
N ASN A 310 -21.76 -7.07 12.08
CA ASN A 310 -22.80 -6.06 11.93
C ASN A 310 -22.36 -4.78 12.63
N HIS A 311 -22.50 -3.66 11.95
CA HIS A 311 -22.17 -2.36 12.51
C HIS A 311 -22.94 -1.22 11.83
N VAL A 312 -23.13 -0.11 12.56
CA VAL A 312 -23.67 1.13 11.97
C VAL A 312 -22.53 2.08 11.72
N ILE A 313 -22.29 2.38 10.45
CA ILE A 313 -21.26 3.32 10.00
C ILE A 313 -21.89 4.61 9.50
N GLY A 314 -21.20 5.73 9.72
CA GLY A 314 -21.50 6.96 9.00
C GLY A 314 -20.64 6.98 7.75
N THR A 315 -21.26 7.03 6.58
CA THR A 315 -20.51 6.92 5.32
C THR A 315 -21.19 7.64 4.16
N GLU A 316 -20.42 7.85 3.11
CA GLU A 316 -20.92 8.24 1.80
C GLU A 316 -21.54 7.02 1.12
N TYR A 317 -22.77 7.21 0.67
CA TYR A 317 -23.54 6.22 -0.06
C TYR A 317 -23.69 6.68 -1.51
N GLU A 318 -23.25 5.86 -2.44
CA GLU A 318 -23.34 6.12 -3.87
C GLU A 318 -24.45 5.24 -4.46
N ASP A 319 -25.51 5.85 -4.97
CA ASP A 319 -26.64 5.15 -5.57
C ASP A 319 -26.48 5.04 -7.09
N PHE A 320 -26.47 3.79 -7.56
CA PHE A 320 -26.57 3.45 -8.98
C PHE A 320 -27.88 2.70 -9.20
N THR A 321 -28.42 2.73 -10.41
CA THR A 321 -29.77 2.20 -10.71
C THR A 321 -30.02 0.79 -10.18
N LYS A 322 -29.03 -0.12 -10.29
CA LYS A 322 -29.18 -1.55 -9.91
C LYS A 322 -28.26 -2.02 -8.80
N TYR A 323 -27.26 -1.25 -8.44
CA TYR A 323 -26.32 -1.55 -7.37
C TYR A 323 -26.05 -0.31 -6.55
N VAL A 324 -25.44 -0.49 -5.40
CA VAL A 324 -24.96 0.58 -4.53
C VAL A 324 -23.47 0.45 -4.31
N SER A 325 -22.82 1.56 -4.02
CA SER A 325 -21.45 1.59 -3.52
C SER A 325 -21.40 2.29 -2.18
N ILE A 326 -20.71 1.69 -1.23
CA ILE A 326 -20.51 2.22 0.13
C ILE A 326 -19.06 2.13 0.53
N LYS A 327 -18.61 3.06 1.37
CA LYS A 327 -17.25 3.09 1.88
C LYS A 327 -17.24 2.75 3.36
N ASP A 328 -16.35 1.87 3.79
CA ASP A 328 -16.03 1.66 5.20
C ASP A 328 -14.59 2.08 5.46
N TYR A 329 -14.38 2.93 6.47
CA TYR A 329 -13.11 3.61 6.70
C TYR A 329 -12.26 2.92 7.77
N TYR A 330 -10.96 2.90 7.53
CA TYR A 330 -9.94 2.61 8.53
C TYR A 330 -9.53 3.88 9.28
N LYS A 331 -8.98 3.73 10.48
CA LYS A 331 -8.57 4.84 11.35
C LYS A 331 -7.62 5.84 10.69
N ASN A 332 -6.79 5.37 9.80
CA ASN A 332 -5.79 6.18 9.09
C ASN A 332 -6.33 6.87 7.83
N GLY A 333 -7.65 6.79 7.55
CA GLY A 333 -8.30 7.41 6.39
C GLY A 333 -8.21 6.63 5.09
N TYR A 334 -7.64 5.42 5.11
CA TYR A 334 -7.86 4.43 4.04
C TYR A 334 -9.30 3.94 4.12
N TYR A 335 -9.81 3.34 3.06
CA TYR A 335 -11.17 2.82 3.05
C TYR A 335 -11.30 1.61 2.13
N VAL A 336 -12.27 0.78 2.43
CA VAL A 336 -12.76 -0.22 1.49
C VAL A 336 -14.07 0.28 0.88
N GLN A 337 -14.17 0.17 -0.42
CA GLN A 337 -15.37 0.50 -1.19
C GLN A 337 -15.99 -0.82 -1.66
N TYR A 338 -17.24 -1.06 -1.25
CA TYR A 338 -18.02 -2.24 -1.67
C TYR A 338 -18.97 -1.84 -2.79
N TYR A 339 -19.20 -2.79 -3.70
CA TYR A 339 -20.19 -2.70 -4.78
C TYR A 339 -21.14 -3.87 -4.62
N VAL A 340 -22.41 -3.58 -4.36
CA VAL A 340 -23.42 -4.57 -3.94
C VAL A 340 -24.67 -4.45 -4.80
N PRO A 341 -25.23 -5.56 -5.37
CA PRO A 341 -26.49 -5.50 -6.06
C PRO A 341 -27.62 -5.11 -5.11
N LYS A 342 -28.65 -4.45 -5.64
CA LYS A 342 -29.87 -4.12 -4.85
C LYS A 342 -30.86 -5.27 -4.75
N SER A 343 -30.71 -6.32 -5.53
CA SER A 343 -31.60 -7.47 -5.59
C SER A 343 -30.80 -8.77 -5.63
N LEU A 344 -31.28 -9.79 -4.94
CA LEU A 344 -30.73 -11.16 -4.98
C LEU A 344 -30.85 -11.82 -6.38
N GLU A 345 -31.69 -11.28 -7.27
CA GLU A 345 -31.84 -11.76 -8.64
C GLU A 345 -30.75 -11.20 -9.59
N ASP A 346 -30.05 -10.17 -9.15
CA ASP A 346 -29.05 -9.47 -9.95
C ASP A 346 -27.63 -9.97 -9.62
N ASN A 347 -26.79 -10.18 -10.63
CA ASN A 347 -25.39 -10.52 -10.47
C ASN A 347 -24.51 -9.27 -10.59
N ILE A 348 -23.71 -8.95 -9.57
CA ILE A 348 -22.85 -7.75 -9.55
C ILE A 348 -21.92 -7.69 -10.75
N PHE A 349 -21.42 -8.83 -11.22
CA PHE A 349 -20.47 -8.88 -12.33
C PHE A 349 -21.10 -8.46 -13.68
N ASP A 350 -22.42 -8.61 -13.83
CA ASP A 350 -23.17 -8.16 -15.00
C ASP A 350 -23.61 -6.68 -14.88
N LEU A 351 -23.63 -6.16 -13.66
CA LEU A 351 -24.08 -4.80 -13.36
C LEU A 351 -22.98 -3.76 -13.44
N LEU A 352 -21.75 -4.14 -13.07
CA LEU A 352 -20.64 -3.19 -13.03
C LEU A 352 -20.25 -2.74 -14.44
N PRO A 353 -20.29 -1.43 -14.74
CA PRO A 353 -19.80 -0.91 -16.00
C PRO A 353 -18.27 -1.06 -16.07
N GLU A 354 -17.72 -0.98 -17.29
CA GLU A 354 -16.28 -1.09 -17.52
C GLU A 354 -15.44 -0.07 -16.75
N ASN A 355 -16.03 1.05 -16.37
CA ASN A 355 -15.39 2.15 -15.65
C ASN A 355 -15.94 2.33 -14.22
N PHE A 356 -16.24 1.24 -13.52
CA PHE A 356 -16.94 1.27 -12.23
C PHE A 356 -16.13 1.92 -11.08
N LEU A 357 -14.80 1.93 -11.15
CA LEU A 357 -13.96 2.61 -10.16
C LEU A 357 -13.87 4.13 -10.39
N THR A 358 -14.13 4.58 -11.63
CA THR A 358 -14.01 5.98 -12.06
C THR A 358 -15.36 6.61 -12.41
N LYS A 359 -16.43 5.79 -12.50
CA LYS A 359 -17.78 6.26 -12.80
C LYS A 359 -18.32 7.13 -11.66
N LYS A 360 -18.86 8.29 -12.02
CA LYS A 360 -19.62 9.11 -11.06
C LYS A 360 -20.97 8.46 -10.77
N PRO A 361 -21.48 8.51 -9.54
CA PRO A 361 -22.79 7.99 -9.17
C PRO A 361 -23.89 8.73 -9.93
N ASP A 362 -25.02 8.03 -10.16
CA ASP A 362 -26.22 8.63 -10.78
C ASP A 362 -26.85 9.69 -9.86
N GLN A 363 -26.71 9.50 -8.53
CA GLN A 363 -27.05 10.46 -7.49
C GLN A 363 -25.96 10.43 -6.40
N GLU A 364 -25.34 11.55 -6.17
CA GLU A 364 -24.50 11.74 -4.96
C GLU A 364 -25.46 11.88 -3.79
N MET A 365 -25.36 10.97 -2.84
CA MET A 365 -26.12 11.04 -1.59
C MET A 365 -25.23 11.65 -0.51
N ASP A 366 -25.86 12.46 0.34
CA ASP A 366 -25.23 13.01 1.53
C ASP A 366 -24.74 11.89 2.47
N TYR A 367 -23.90 12.26 3.43
CA TYR A 367 -23.39 11.37 4.46
C TYR A 367 -24.54 10.75 5.28
N HIS A 368 -24.67 9.45 5.27
CA HIS A 368 -25.76 8.71 5.93
C HIS A 368 -25.25 7.72 6.97
N ALA A 369 -26.12 7.39 7.93
CA ALA A 369 -25.94 6.23 8.77
C ALA A 369 -26.34 4.98 7.97
N VAL A 370 -25.43 4.03 7.80
CA VAL A 370 -25.66 2.75 7.12
C VAL A 370 -25.48 1.62 8.13
N SER A 371 -26.49 0.77 8.27
CA SER A 371 -26.37 -0.51 8.98
C SER A 371 -25.74 -1.51 8.01
N LEU A 372 -24.44 -1.75 8.16
CA LEU A 372 -23.68 -2.66 7.31
C LEU A 372 -23.58 -4.05 7.94
N SER A 373 -23.96 -5.06 7.18
CA SER A 373 -23.81 -6.46 7.53
C SER A 373 -22.91 -7.15 6.50
N MET A 374 -21.76 -7.64 6.95
CA MET A 374 -20.70 -8.16 6.08
C MET A 374 -20.21 -9.52 6.55
N PRO A 375 -20.03 -10.51 5.66
CA PRO A 375 -19.46 -11.80 6.06
C PRO A 375 -18.01 -11.64 6.51
N LYS A 376 -17.61 -12.40 7.53
CA LYS A 376 -16.20 -12.66 7.81
C LYS A 376 -15.66 -13.59 6.74
N PHE A 377 -14.50 -13.29 6.21
CA PHE A 377 -13.84 -14.18 5.27
C PHE A 377 -12.31 -14.04 5.33
N GLU A 378 -11.64 -15.09 4.92
CA GLU A 378 -10.21 -15.12 4.65
C GLU A 378 -10.02 -15.88 3.33
N ILE A 379 -9.39 -15.23 2.36
CA ILE A 379 -9.13 -15.83 1.04
C ILE A 379 -7.65 -15.75 0.72
N GLU A 380 -7.14 -16.79 0.08
CA GLU A 380 -5.82 -16.83 -0.53
C GLU A 380 -5.96 -17.04 -2.04
N CYS A 381 -5.49 -16.07 -2.81
CA CYS A 381 -5.48 -16.11 -4.27
C CYS A 381 -4.03 -16.18 -4.77
N LYS A 382 -3.72 -17.23 -5.49
CA LYS A 382 -2.40 -17.44 -6.08
C LYS A 382 -2.56 -17.78 -7.54
N ASN A 383 -2.32 -16.79 -8.39
CA ASN A 383 -2.64 -16.90 -9.81
C ASN A 383 -1.44 -16.49 -10.67
N ASP A 384 -1.28 -17.18 -11.80
CA ASP A 384 -0.59 -16.63 -12.95
C ASP A 384 -1.54 -15.63 -13.62
N ILE A 385 -1.18 -14.36 -13.58
CA ILE A 385 -1.98 -13.25 -14.12
C ILE A 385 -1.43 -12.73 -15.45
N SER A 386 -0.58 -13.50 -16.11
CA SER A 386 -0.03 -13.12 -17.42
C SER A 386 -1.13 -12.89 -18.45
N GLU A 387 -2.16 -13.75 -18.50
CA GLU A 387 -3.31 -13.57 -19.40
C GLU A 387 -4.14 -12.34 -19.04
N VAL A 388 -4.25 -12.01 -17.75
CA VAL A 388 -4.92 -10.78 -17.28
C VAL A 388 -4.18 -9.54 -17.80
N VAL A 389 -2.85 -9.53 -17.69
CA VAL A 389 -2.00 -8.44 -18.19
C VAL A 389 -2.06 -8.33 -19.72
N GLN A 390 -2.02 -9.47 -20.41
CA GLN A 390 -2.19 -9.50 -21.89
C GLN A 390 -3.59 -9.02 -22.31
N GLY A 391 -4.63 -9.39 -21.56
CA GLY A 391 -5.99 -8.91 -21.76
C GLY A 391 -6.14 -7.40 -21.56
N ALA A 392 -5.34 -6.79 -20.69
CA ALA A 392 -5.25 -5.35 -20.51
C ALA A 392 -4.43 -4.63 -21.61
N GLY A 393 -3.88 -5.37 -22.58
CA GLY A 393 -3.22 -4.83 -23.77
C GLY A 393 -1.69 -4.95 -23.76
N ILE A 394 -1.06 -5.50 -22.73
CA ILE A 394 0.40 -5.67 -22.64
C ILE A 394 0.75 -7.10 -23.04
N LYS A 395 1.14 -7.33 -24.27
CA LYS A 395 1.38 -8.65 -24.86
C LYS A 395 2.83 -8.87 -25.29
N GLU A 396 3.42 -7.85 -25.90
CA GLU A 396 4.72 -7.99 -26.55
C GLU A 396 5.86 -8.30 -25.57
N ILE A 397 5.77 -7.89 -24.30
CA ILE A 397 6.76 -8.27 -23.28
C ILE A 397 6.86 -9.78 -23.06
N TYR A 398 5.79 -10.54 -23.35
CA TYR A 398 5.74 -12.00 -23.24
C TYR A 398 6.15 -12.72 -24.54
N ASN A 399 6.36 -11.96 -25.61
CA ASN A 399 6.82 -12.49 -26.89
C ASN A 399 8.29 -12.89 -26.78
N ARG A 400 8.57 -14.19 -26.88
CA ARG A 400 9.93 -14.71 -26.79
C ARG A 400 10.88 -14.13 -27.83
N ASP A 401 10.38 -13.88 -29.01
CA ASP A 401 11.17 -13.38 -30.14
C ASP A 401 11.27 -11.84 -30.16
N GLY A 402 10.56 -11.16 -29.24
CA GLY A 402 10.46 -9.70 -29.19
C GLY A 402 11.69 -8.99 -28.65
N ASN A 403 12.58 -9.68 -27.97
CA ASN A 403 13.83 -9.11 -27.41
C ASN A 403 13.60 -7.89 -26.51
N CYS A 404 12.64 -7.99 -25.59
CA CYS A 404 12.05 -6.80 -24.96
C CYS A 404 12.86 -6.23 -23.78
N LEU A 405 13.75 -6.99 -23.09
CA LEU A 405 14.34 -6.57 -21.82
C LEU A 405 15.83 -6.16 -21.90
N LEU A 406 16.29 -5.73 -23.07
CA LEU A 406 17.72 -5.46 -23.28
C LEU A 406 18.23 -4.20 -22.59
N ASN A 407 17.35 -3.23 -22.29
CA ASN A 407 17.74 -2.01 -21.57
C ASN A 407 18.14 -2.25 -20.11
N ALA A 408 17.81 -3.41 -19.54
CA ALA A 408 18.29 -3.81 -18.22
C ALA A 408 19.77 -4.23 -18.22
N ILE A 409 20.34 -4.55 -19.38
CA ILE A 409 21.64 -5.17 -19.54
C ILE A 409 22.65 -4.13 -20.08
N GLU A 410 23.84 -4.03 -19.46
CA GLU A 410 24.86 -3.06 -19.86
C GLU A 410 25.39 -3.30 -21.31
N ASN A 411 25.70 -4.57 -21.63
CA ASN A 411 26.19 -4.98 -22.94
C ASN A 411 25.38 -6.19 -23.44
N PRO A 412 24.18 -5.95 -23.99
CA PRO A 412 23.29 -7.05 -24.35
C PRO A 412 23.83 -7.86 -25.52
N SER A 413 23.89 -9.18 -25.35
CA SER A 413 24.33 -10.12 -26.38
C SER A 413 23.30 -11.25 -26.60
N TYR A 414 22.05 -11.06 -26.16
CA TYR A 414 20.98 -12.04 -26.25
C TYR A 414 20.35 -12.13 -27.62
N SER A 415 19.96 -13.34 -27.98
CA SER A 415 19.11 -13.62 -29.14
C SER A 415 17.63 -13.43 -28.83
N TYR A 416 17.24 -13.48 -27.55
CA TYR A 416 15.88 -13.26 -27.06
C TYR A 416 15.91 -12.89 -25.56
N SER A 417 15.00 -11.98 -25.18
CA SER A 417 14.74 -11.61 -23.79
C SER A 417 13.27 -11.19 -23.67
N TYR A 418 12.55 -11.75 -22.69
CA TYR A 418 11.11 -11.56 -22.52
C TYR A 418 10.69 -11.83 -21.07
N VAL A 419 9.48 -11.40 -20.69
CA VAL A 419 8.86 -11.75 -19.42
C VAL A 419 8.23 -13.14 -19.57
N LYS A 420 8.72 -14.10 -18.81
CA LYS A 420 8.22 -15.50 -18.87
C LYS A 420 6.78 -15.58 -18.37
N HIS A 421 6.51 -14.97 -17.22
CA HIS A 421 5.18 -14.91 -16.59
C HIS A 421 5.09 -13.74 -15.60
N THR A 422 3.87 -13.38 -15.26
CA THR A 422 3.54 -12.48 -14.16
C THR A 422 2.64 -13.21 -13.18
N LYS A 423 3.10 -13.40 -11.95
CA LYS A 423 2.36 -14.12 -10.89
C LYS A 423 2.08 -13.20 -9.72
N GLN A 424 0.95 -13.38 -9.08
CA GLN A 424 0.62 -12.68 -7.86
C GLN A 424 -0.01 -13.65 -6.84
N LYS A 425 0.45 -13.56 -5.58
CA LYS A 425 -0.21 -14.15 -4.43
C LYS A 425 -0.77 -13.02 -3.56
N THR A 426 -2.03 -13.12 -3.21
CA THR A 426 -2.73 -12.17 -2.35
C THR A 426 -3.52 -12.93 -1.30
N THR A 427 -3.30 -12.62 -0.03
CA THR A 427 -4.12 -13.11 1.08
C THR A 427 -4.88 -11.94 1.66
N VAL A 428 -6.18 -12.08 1.86
CA VAL A 428 -7.05 -11.03 2.39
C VAL A 428 -7.95 -11.62 3.46
N SER A 429 -7.95 -11.00 4.64
CA SER A 429 -8.83 -11.37 5.75
C SER A 429 -9.58 -10.15 6.26
N PHE A 430 -10.88 -10.30 6.47
CA PHE A 430 -11.77 -9.30 7.05
C PHE A 430 -12.37 -9.84 8.34
N ASP A 431 -12.15 -9.11 9.44
CA ASP A 431 -12.70 -9.44 10.75
C ASP A 431 -13.19 -8.20 11.53
N GLU A 432 -13.65 -8.37 12.75
CA GLU A 432 -14.23 -7.31 13.57
C GLU A 432 -13.22 -6.20 13.94
N ASP A 433 -11.93 -6.49 13.97
CA ASP A 433 -10.90 -5.52 14.31
C ASP A 433 -10.49 -4.66 13.11
N GLY A 434 -10.56 -5.24 11.93
CA GLY A 434 -10.11 -4.57 10.71
C GLY A 434 -9.96 -5.52 9.54
N THR A 435 -9.16 -5.09 8.61
CA THR A 435 -8.62 -5.97 7.58
C THR A 435 -7.19 -6.26 7.98
N VAL A 436 -6.90 -7.51 8.33
CA VAL A 436 -5.63 -7.91 8.94
C VAL A 436 -5.05 -9.11 8.26
N VAL A 437 -3.73 -9.04 8.30
CA VAL A 437 -2.88 -10.20 8.54
C VAL A 437 -2.45 -10.17 10.02
N LYS A 438 -3.24 -10.80 10.89
CA LYS A 438 -3.07 -11.16 12.31
C LYS A 438 -2.61 -10.13 13.35
N SER A 439 -3.47 -9.78 14.34
CA SER A 439 -3.19 -9.70 15.80
C SER A 439 -4.35 -9.13 16.63
N VAL A 440 -4.55 -9.61 17.89
CA VAL A 440 -5.66 -9.32 18.83
C VAL A 440 -5.33 -8.19 19.79
N THR A 441 -6.24 -7.25 20.06
CA THR A 441 -6.35 -6.50 21.34
C THR A 441 -7.71 -5.79 21.53
N PHE A 442 -8.17 -5.72 22.78
CA PHE A 442 -9.48 -5.32 23.28
C PHE A 442 -9.53 -3.82 23.65
N SER A 443 -10.63 -3.10 23.33
CA SER A 443 -10.96 -1.79 23.91
C SER A 443 -12.46 -1.50 23.80
N ILE A 444 -13.07 -0.89 24.85
CA ILE A 444 -14.48 -0.56 24.98
C ILE A 444 -14.73 0.90 24.60
N GLY A 445 -15.74 1.18 23.79
CA GLY A 445 -16.21 2.53 23.46
C GLY A 445 -17.74 2.60 23.43
N ASN A 446 -18.31 3.71 23.98
CA ASN A 446 -19.75 3.92 24.10
C ASN A 446 -20.32 4.54 22.82
N GLY A 447 -21.49 4.03 22.37
CA GLY A 447 -22.16 4.41 21.15
C GLY A 447 -22.95 5.73 21.22
N ALA A 448 -23.11 6.37 20.08
CA ALA A 448 -24.04 7.44 19.82
C ALA A 448 -25.34 6.89 19.18
N LYS A 449 -26.47 7.57 19.43
CA LYS A 449 -27.79 7.19 18.87
C LYS A 449 -27.77 7.28 17.34
N ALA A 450 -28.37 6.25 16.71
CA ALA A 450 -28.62 6.23 15.27
C ALA A 450 -29.41 7.45 14.80
N ALA A 451 -28.99 8.03 13.67
CA ALA A 451 -29.76 9.04 12.97
C ALA A 451 -31.05 8.42 12.38
N PRO A 452 -32.16 9.18 12.29
CA PRO A 452 -33.48 8.63 12.01
C PRO A 452 -33.76 8.25 10.55
N ASN A 453 -32.81 8.09 9.66
CA ASN A 453 -32.97 7.64 8.28
C ASN A 453 -31.75 6.81 7.87
N GLY A 454 -31.58 5.61 8.43
CA GLY A 454 -30.52 4.69 8.08
C GLY A 454 -30.96 3.75 6.94
N PHE A 455 -30.01 3.33 6.12
CA PHE A 455 -30.17 2.25 5.14
C PHE A 455 -29.53 0.99 5.71
N ASP A 456 -30.17 -0.16 5.46
CA ASP A 456 -29.60 -1.46 5.75
C ASP A 456 -28.93 -1.99 4.46
N ILE A 457 -27.67 -2.36 4.55
CA ILE A 457 -26.90 -2.97 3.46
C ILE A 457 -26.35 -4.31 3.96
N ASP A 458 -26.84 -5.37 3.34
CA ASP A 458 -26.37 -6.74 3.58
C ASP A 458 -25.48 -7.19 2.39
N LEU A 459 -24.24 -7.61 2.70
CA LEU A 459 -23.32 -8.22 1.74
C LEU A 459 -23.55 -9.75 1.72
N ASP A 460 -24.80 -10.17 1.51
CA ASP A 460 -25.27 -11.54 1.61
C ASP A 460 -25.36 -12.29 0.28
N GLN A 461 -24.73 -11.74 -0.76
CA GLN A 461 -24.62 -12.27 -2.11
C GLN A 461 -23.26 -11.86 -2.72
N PRO A 462 -22.85 -12.35 -3.89
CA PRO A 462 -21.60 -11.95 -4.51
C PRO A 462 -21.43 -10.44 -4.60
N PHE A 463 -20.28 -9.94 -4.14
CA PHE A 463 -19.94 -8.52 -4.14
C PHE A 463 -18.50 -8.29 -4.58
N VAL A 464 -18.24 -7.09 -5.08
CA VAL A 464 -16.88 -6.60 -5.39
C VAL A 464 -16.43 -5.62 -4.32
N TYR A 465 -15.16 -5.65 -3.96
CA TYR A 465 -14.57 -4.70 -3.03
C TYR A 465 -13.26 -4.15 -3.54
N CYS A 466 -12.97 -2.89 -3.18
CA CYS A 466 -11.71 -2.24 -3.50
C CYS A 466 -11.17 -1.50 -2.27
N ILE A 467 -10.02 -1.93 -1.76
CA ILE A 467 -9.30 -1.19 -0.70
C ILE A 467 -8.52 -0.08 -1.38
N LYS A 468 -8.75 1.15 -0.94
CA LYS A 468 -8.12 2.35 -1.50
C LYS A 468 -7.37 3.13 -0.44
N ASP A 469 -6.29 3.80 -0.85
CA ASP A 469 -5.60 4.76 -0.01
C ASP A 469 -6.36 6.10 0.05
N ARG A 470 -5.82 7.07 0.80
CA ARG A 470 -6.40 8.40 0.98
C ARG A 470 -6.54 9.21 -0.31
N SER A 471 -5.76 8.89 -1.34
CA SER A 471 -5.82 9.55 -2.65
C SER A 471 -6.79 8.86 -3.60
N GLY A 472 -7.31 7.68 -3.25
CA GLY A 472 -8.17 6.86 -4.08
C GLY A 472 -7.43 5.86 -4.96
N LEU A 473 -6.15 5.62 -4.72
CA LEU A 473 -5.38 4.55 -5.40
C LEU A 473 -5.87 3.17 -4.96
N PRO A 474 -6.16 2.26 -5.90
CA PRO A 474 -6.62 0.91 -5.61
C PRO A 474 -5.45 0.02 -5.15
N LEU A 475 -5.38 -0.25 -3.85
CA LEU A 475 -4.37 -1.12 -3.25
C LEU A 475 -4.69 -2.58 -3.45
N VAL A 476 -5.95 -2.95 -3.22
CA VAL A 476 -6.48 -4.31 -3.41
C VAL A 476 -7.83 -4.22 -4.08
N LEU A 477 -8.05 -5.03 -5.10
CA LEU A 477 -9.34 -5.21 -5.77
C LEU A 477 -9.67 -6.69 -5.78
N GLY A 478 -10.88 -7.04 -5.35
CA GLY A 478 -11.30 -8.43 -5.26
C GLY A 478 -12.82 -8.59 -5.33
N ALA A 479 -13.22 -9.85 -5.40
CA ALA A 479 -14.62 -10.26 -5.33
C ALA A 479 -14.78 -11.48 -4.43
N ILE A 480 -15.88 -11.49 -3.70
CA ILE A 480 -16.32 -12.63 -2.90
C ILE A 480 -17.54 -13.22 -3.57
N THR A 481 -17.40 -14.44 -4.05
CA THR A 481 -18.47 -15.27 -4.62
C THR A 481 -18.93 -16.32 -3.63
N ASN A 482 -18.04 -16.75 -2.73
CA ASN A 482 -18.30 -17.66 -1.63
C ASN A 482 -17.37 -17.35 -0.44
N PRO A 483 -17.88 -16.84 0.69
CA PRO A 483 -17.05 -16.47 1.83
C PRO A 483 -16.45 -17.65 2.62
N LEU A 484 -16.75 -18.89 2.24
CA LEU A 484 -16.25 -20.13 2.86
C LEU A 484 -15.10 -20.80 2.08
N GLN A 485 -14.68 -20.22 0.96
CA GLN A 485 -13.62 -20.75 0.10
C GLN A 485 -12.30 -20.01 0.26
#